data_7ea48f8cc313931698d7cf47ad306c44
#
_entry.id   7ea48f8cc313931698d7cf47ad306c44
#
_cell.length_a   1.000
_cell.length_b   1.000
_cell.length_c   1.000
_cell.angle_alpha   90.00
_cell.angle_beta   90.00
_cell.angle_gamma   90.00
#
_symmetry.space_group_name_H-M   'P 1'
#
loop_
_entity.id
_entity.type
_entity.pdbx_description
1 polymer ?
#
loop_
_entity_poly.entity_id
_entity_poly.type
_entity_poly.pdbx_seq_one_letter_code
_entity_poly.pdbx_strand_id
1 'polypeptide(L)'
;MKRWVIVFVAAGLFGCQGEQVEKPVDVDLENKQHKESYALGLNLSEQLKQQNFNVDRDIFIQGFKDGLSGEVALMTSDDAVKVLIEKQQADQASQQVEQNKAAEENKKAGEAFLAENKGK
;
A
#
# COMPACT_ATOMS: atom_id res chain seq x y z
N MET A 1 -27.66 -37.15 53.62
CA MET A 1 -28.03 -36.41 52.43
C MET A 1 -27.06 -35.24 52.27
N LYS A 2 -25.98 -35.40 51.48
CA LYS A 2 -24.94 -34.40 51.24
C LYS A 2 -25.28 -33.64 49.97
N ARG A 3 -25.65 -32.36 50.13
CA ARG A 3 -25.88 -31.42 49.02
C ARG A 3 -24.52 -30.89 48.54
N TRP A 4 -24.10 -31.30 47.34
CA TRP A 4 -22.93 -30.76 46.66
C TRP A 4 -23.36 -29.50 45.90
N VAL A 5 -22.80 -28.38 46.30
CA VAL A 5 -22.92 -27.12 45.59
C VAL A 5 -21.78 -27.07 44.61
N ILE A 6 -22.10 -27.19 43.31
CA ILE A 6 -21.12 -27.00 42.22
C ILE A 6 -21.06 -25.50 41.93
N VAL A 7 -19.98 -24.87 42.30
CA VAL A 7 -19.67 -23.50 41.94
C VAL A 7 -19.03 -23.53 40.53
N PHE A 8 -19.78 -23.07 39.53
CA PHE A 8 -19.23 -22.80 38.19
C PHE A 8 -18.42 -21.51 38.26
N VAL A 9 -17.09 -21.62 38.24
CA VAL A 9 -16.18 -20.52 37.99
C VAL A 9 -16.12 -20.33 36.45
N ALA A 10 -16.82 -19.32 35.95
CA ALA A 10 -16.67 -18.87 34.57
C ALA A 10 -15.33 -18.16 34.45
N ALA A 11 -14.30 -18.89 34.01
CA ALA A 11 -13.04 -18.32 33.59
C ALA A 11 -13.26 -17.61 32.25
N GLY A 12 -13.33 -16.27 32.27
CA GLY A 12 -13.31 -15.43 31.10
C GLY A 12 -11.99 -15.59 30.37
N LEU A 13 -12.02 -16.23 29.22
CA LEU A 13 -10.91 -16.25 28.28
C LEU A 13 -10.87 -14.87 27.57
N PHE A 14 -10.15 -13.92 28.16
CA PHE A 14 -9.63 -12.79 27.41
C PHE A 14 -8.60 -13.37 26.43
N GLY A 15 -9.03 -13.62 25.19
CA GLY A 15 -8.16 -13.91 24.09
C GLY A 15 -7.26 -12.69 23.85
N CYS A 16 -6.02 -12.76 24.34
CA CYS A 16 -4.96 -11.92 23.81
C CYS A 16 -4.84 -12.22 22.32
N GLN A 17 -5.33 -11.31 21.51
CA GLN A 17 -5.03 -11.24 20.08
C GLN A 17 -3.53 -10.90 19.99
N GLY A 18 -2.71 -11.93 20.07
CA GLY A 18 -1.28 -11.81 19.91
C GLY A 18 -1.04 -11.32 18.49
N GLU A 19 -0.53 -10.11 18.40
CA GLU A 19 0.14 -9.59 17.23
C GLU A 19 1.16 -10.66 16.77
N GLN A 20 0.82 -11.36 15.70
CA GLN A 20 1.74 -12.33 15.12
C GLN A 20 2.86 -11.52 14.47
N VAL A 21 3.90 -11.24 15.24
CA VAL A 21 5.18 -10.81 14.70
C VAL A 21 5.66 -11.97 13.81
N GLU A 22 5.41 -11.87 12.51
CA GLU A 22 5.95 -12.81 11.54
C GLU A 22 7.47 -12.86 11.77
N LYS A 23 7.98 -14.04 12.10
CA LYS A 23 9.42 -14.23 12.26
C LYS A 23 10.10 -13.82 10.96
N PRO A 24 11.20 -13.06 11.02
CA PRO A 24 11.94 -12.72 9.81
C PRO A 24 12.28 -14.02 9.05
N VAL A 25 11.93 -14.04 7.76
CA VAL A 25 12.24 -15.17 6.88
C VAL A 25 13.76 -15.24 6.76
N ASP A 26 14.34 -16.42 7.04
CA ASP A 26 15.75 -16.65 6.83
C ASP A 26 16.03 -16.75 5.31
N VAL A 27 16.68 -15.74 4.77
CA VAL A 27 16.98 -15.64 3.33
C VAL A 27 18.42 -16.08 3.08
N ASP A 28 18.56 -17.30 2.56
CA ASP A 28 19.85 -17.81 2.10
C ASP A 28 20.12 -17.36 0.65
N LEU A 29 21.01 -16.40 0.46
CA LEU A 29 21.37 -15.88 -0.85
C LEU A 29 22.31 -16.78 -1.67
N GLU A 30 22.83 -17.85 -1.09
CA GLU A 30 23.51 -18.91 -1.83
C GLU A 30 22.51 -19.84 -2.52
N ASN A 31 21.30 -19.95 -1.99
CA ASN A 31 20.22 -20.65 -2.64
C ASN A 31 19.68 -19.81 -3.83
N LYS A 32 19.79 -20.39 -5.03
CA LYS A 32 19.39 -19.73 -6.27
C LYS A 32 17.94 -19.23 -6.25
N GLN A 33 17.01 -20.05 -5.76
CA GLN A 33 15.57 -19.70 -5.71
C GLN A 33 15.30 -18.56 -4.71
N HIS A 34 15.95 -18.57 -3.54
CA HIS A 34 15.82 -17.48 -2.58
C HIS A 34 16.34 -16.16 -3.15
N LYS A 35 17.51 -16.22 -3.79
CA LYS A 35 18.13 -15.06 -4.43
C LYS A 35 17.26 -14.45 -5.53
N GLU A 36 16.71 -15.29 -6.41
CA GLU A 36 15.81 -14.85 -7.50
C GLU A 36 14.51 -14.25 -6.94
N SER A 37 13.89 -14.89 -5.95
CA SER A 37 12.67 -14.41 -5.31
C SER A 37 12.88 -13.08 -4.59
N TYR A 38 13.99 -12.95 -3.86
CA TYR A 38 14.34 -11.71 -3.17
C TYR A 38 14.61 -10.57 -4.15
N ALA A 39 15.34 -10.85 -5.23
CA ALA A 39 15.62 -9.86 -6.29
C ALA A 39 14.34 -9.38 -6.97
N LEU A 40 13.39 -10.29 -7.23
CA LEU A 40 12.08 -9.93 -7.79
C LEU A 40 11.30 -8.99 -6.85
N GLY A 41 11.28 -9.29 -5.54
CA GLY A 41 10.64 -8.44 -4.54
C GLY A 41 11.24 -7.03 -4.46
N LEU A 42 12.58 -6.93 -4.50
CA LEU A 42 13.28 -5.63 -4.54
C LEU A 42 12.93 -4.85 -5.80
N ASN A 43 13.00 -5.48 -6.96
CA ASN A 43 12.68 -4.83 -8.22
C ASN A 43 11.25 -4.28 -8.24
N LEU A 44 10.27 -5.08 -7.80
CA LEU A 44 8.89 -4.63 -7.72
C LEU A 44 8.71 -3.46 -6.75
N SER A 45 9.38 -3.49 -5.59
CA SER A 45 9.31 -2.40 -4.62
C SER A 45 9.89 -1.09 -5.14
N GLU A 46 10.97 -1.15 -5.93
CA GLU A 46 11.56 0.01 -6.58
C GLU A 46 10.63 0.60 -7.65
N GLN A 47 9.98 -0.24 -8.46
CA GLN A 47 9.01 0.23 -9.44
C GLN A 47 7.83 0.96 -8.78
N LEU A 48 7.29 0.43 -7.68
CA LEU A 48 6.21 1.08 -6.92
C LEU A 48 6.64 2.45 -6.40
N LYS A 49 7.88 2.56 -5.88
CA LYS A 49 8.44 3.84 -5.42
C LYS A 49 8.60 4.85 -6.56
N GLN A 50 9.14 4.43 -7.70
CA GLN A 50 9.33 5.30 -8.87
C GLN A 50 8.01 5.84 -9.42
N GLN A 51 6.95 5.06 -9.33
CA GLN A 51 5.60 5.47 -9.73
C GLN A 51 4.86 6.25 -8.65
N ASN A 52 5.50 6.58 -7.52
CA ASN A 52 4.87 7.20 -6.34
C ASN A 52 3.63 6.41 -5.86
N PHE A 53 3.65 5.09 -6.04
CA PHE A 53 2.55 4.24 -5.63
C PHE A 53 2.61 4.05 -4.12
N ASN A 54 1.77 4.78 -3.39
CA ASN A 54 1.67 4.64 -1.93
C ASN A 54 0.85 3.39 -1.61
N VAL A 55 1.51 2.34 -1.13
CA VAL A 55 0.88 1.08 -0.73
C VAL A 55 0.97 0.90 0.78
N ASP A 56 -0.08 0.38 1.38
CA ASP A 56 0.01 -0.24 2.69
C ASP A 56 0.78 -1.57 2.53
N ARG A 57 1.95 -1.64 3.14
CA ARG A 57 2.87 -2.77 2.98
C ARG A 57 2.24 -4.10 3.36
N ASP A 58 1.53 -4.14 4.48
CA ASP A 58 1.02 -5.39 5.04
C ASP A 58 -0.18 -5.90 4.23
N ILE A 59 -1.04 -4.98 3.78
CA ILE A 59 -2.15 -5.30 2.88
C ILE A 59 -1.63 -5.72 1.49
N PHE A 60 -0.58 -5.07 0.99
CA PHE A 60 0.04 -5.45 -0.27
C PHE A 60 0.61 -6.88 -0.21
N ILE A 61 1.33 -7.22 0.87
CA ILE A 61 1.87 -8.57 1.09
C ILE A 61 0.72 -9.59 1.19
N GLN A 62 -0.38 -9.25 1.86
CA GLN A 62 -1.54 -10.13 1.94
C GLN A 62 -2.13 -10.41 0.54
N GLY A 63 -2.38 -9.37 -0.26
CA GLY A 63 -2.89 -9.54 -1.63
C GLY A 63 -1.94 -10.35 -2.52
N PHE A 64 -0.63 -10.21 -2.33
CA PHE A 64 0.37 -11.00 -3.04
C PHE A 64 0.31 -12.48 -2.63
N LYS A 65 0.19 -12.78 -1.33
CA LYS A 65 0.02 -14.14 -0.80
C LYS A 65 -1.26 -14.78 -1.35
N ASP A 66 -2.38 -14.06 -1.32
CA ASP A 66 -3.66 -14.54 -1.83
C ASP A 66 -3.57 -14.88 -3.33
N GLY A 67 -2.93 -14.02 -4.12
CA GLY A 67 -2.73 -14.26 -5.55
C GLY A 67 -1.86 -15.47 -5.87
N LEU A 68 -0.88 -15.81 -5.02
CA LEU A 68 0.01 -16.97 -5.20
C LEU A 68 -0.58 -18.26 -4.65
N SER A 69 -1.46 -18.20 -3.64
CA SER A 69 -2.00 -19.41 -2.97
C SER A 69 -2.97 -20.20 -3.85
N GLY A 70 -3.60 -19.55 -4.83
CA GLY A 70 -4.69 -20.13 -5.61
C GLY A 70 -5.99 -20.31 -4.82
N GLU A 71 -6.04 -19.77 -3.60
CA GLU A 71 -7.26 -19.71 -2.77
C GLU A 71 -8.17 -18.56 -3.22
N VAL A 72 -9.35 -18.47 -2.61
CA VAL A 72 -10.30 -17.38 -2.92
C VAL A 72 -9.77 -16.06 -2.35
N ALA A 73 -9.27 -15.20 -3.23
CA ALA A 73 -8.86 -13.84 -2.86
C ALA A 73 -10.07 -13.00 -2.42
N LEU A 74 -9.82 -11.95 -1.62
CA LEU A 74 -10.84 -11.03 -1.11
C LEU A 74 -11.53 -10.20 -2.21
N MET A 75 -10.92 -10.11 -3.39
CA MET A 75 -11.51 -9.51 -4.59
C MET A 75 -11.10 -10.30 -5.83
N THR A 76 -11.87 -10.16 -6.90
CA THR A 76 -11.54 -10.78 -8.19
C THR A 76 -10.41 -10.03 -8.89
N SER A 77 -9.70 -10.70 -9.81
CA SER A 77 -8.69 -10.05 -10.65
C SER A 77 -9.26 -8.89 -11.47
N ASP A 78 -10.51 -9.02 -11.95
CA ASP A 78 -11.18 -7.97 -12.72
C ASP A 78 -11.48 -6.73 -11.84
N ASP A 79 -11.88 -6.94 -10.60
CA ASP A 79 -12.12 -5.83 -9.68
C ASP A 79 -10.81 -5.17 -9.26
N ALA A 80 -9.75 -5.94 -9.05
CA ALA A 80 -8.41 -5.40 -8.79
C ALA A 80 -7.93 -4.51 -9.95
N VAL A 81 -8.14 -4.94 -11.21
CA VAL A 81 -7.81 -4.14 -12.39
C VAL A 81 -8.61 -2.84 -12.42
N LYS A 82 -9.92 -2.86 -12.13
CA LYS A 82 -10.75 -1.66 -12.07
C LYS A 82 -10.23 -0.66 -11.04
N VAL A 83 -9.92 -1.10 -9.82
CA VAL A 83 -9.36 -0.26 -8.76
C VAL A 83 -8.05 0.40 -9.20
N LEU A 84 -7.18 -0.32 -9.90
CA LEU A 84 -5.91 0.23 -10.39
C LEU A 84 -6.13 1.25 -11.52
N ILE A 85 -7.10 1.02 -12.42
CA ILE A 85 -7.47 1.98 -13.47
C ILE A 85 -8.04 3.26 -12.85
N GLU A 86 -8.94 3.14 -11.87
CA GLU A 86 -9.52 4.30 -11.17
C GLU A 86 -8.43 5.12 -10.47
N LYS A 87 -7.47 4.45 -9.81
CA LYS A 87 -6.33 5.12 -9.23
C LYS A 87 -5.51 5.87 -10.27
N GLN A 88 -5.18 5.23 -11.38
CA GLN A 88 -4.41 5.86 -12.45
C GLN A 88 -5.12 7.11 -13.01
N GLN A 89 -6.43 7.04 -13.20
CA GLN A 89 -7.23 8.19 -13.67
C GLN A 89 -7.23 9.33 -12.64
N ALA A 90 -7.36 9.01 -11.35
CA ALA A 90 -7.30 10.00 -10.28
C ALA A 90 -5.92 10.67 -10.20
N ASP A 91 -4.85 9.90 -10.33
CA ASP A 91 -3.47 10.42 -10.34
C ASP A 91 -3.24 11.37 -11.55
N GLN A 92 -3.71 10.99 -12.73
CA GLN A 92 -3.62 11.84 -13.93
C GLN A 92 -4.42 13.14 -13.77
N ALA A 93 -5.63 13.07 -13.21
CA ALA A 93 -6.44 14.26 -12.94
C ALA A 93 -5.76 15.20 -11.93
N SER A 94 -5.17 14.65 -10.88
CA SER A 94 -4.41 15.43 -9.89
C SER A 94 -3.20 16.12 -10.50
N GLN A 95 -2.43 15.42 -11.33
CA GLN A 95 -1.27 15.99 -12.03
C GLN A 95 -1.69 17.13 -12.98
N GLN A 96 -2.80 16.97 -13.68
CA GLN A 96 -3.32 18.01 -14.56
C GLN A 96 -3.71 19.28 -13.79
N VAL A 97 -4.35 19.12 -12.62
CA VAL A 97 -4.71 20.26 -11.75
C VAL A 97 -3.45 20.97 -11.25
N GLU A 98 -2.43 20.21 -10.83
CA GLU A 98 -1.17 20.78 -10.37
C GLU A 98 -0.42 21.53 -11.49
N GLN A 99 -0.36 20.96 -12.69
CA GLN A 99 0.22 21.62 -13.85
C GLN A 99 -0.49 22.91 -14.22
N ASN A 100 -1.83 22.91 -14.23
CA ASN A 100 -2.63 24.10 -14.51
C ASN A 100 -2.41 25.20 -13.46
N LYS A 101 -2.34 24.83 -12.18
CA LYS A 101 -2.03 25.76 -11.10
C LYS A 101 -0.64 26.37 -11.25
N ALA A 102 0.36 25.56 -11.52
CA ALA A 102 1.73 26.04 -11.73
C ALA A 102 1.81 26.99 -12.97
N ALA A 103 1.09 26.66 -14.05
CA ALA A 103 1.03 27.51 -15.24
C ALA A 103 0.37 28.87 -14.95
N GLU A 104 -0.70 28.89 -14.15
CA GLU A 104 -1.37 30.14 -13.74
C GLU A 104 -0.47 30.99 -12.84
N GLU A 105 0.23 30.36 -11.89
CA GLU A 105 1.19 31.05 -11.01
C GLU A 105 2.33 31.67 -11.82
N ASN A 106 2.91 30.91 -12.76
CA ASN A 106 3.96 31.40 -13.65
C ASN A 106 3.48 32.54 -14.55
N LYS A 107 2.25 32.47 -15.07
CA LYS A 107 1.65 33.54 -15.86
C LYS A 107 1.50 34.82 -15.03
N LYS A 108 0.95 34.72 -13.81
CA LYS A 108 0.80 35.88 -12.90
C LYS A 108 2.15 36.52 -12.54
N ALA A 109 3.15 35.67 -12.28
CA ALA A 109 4.50 36.16 -11.98
C ALA A 109 5.13 36.89 -13.19
N GLY A 110 4.94 36.35 -14.41
CA GLY A 110 5.37 36.99 -15.67
C GLY A 110 4.66 38.31 -15.93
N GLU A 111 3.35 38.37 -15.74
CA GLU A 111 2.58 39.62 -15.90
C GLU A 111 3.01 40.69 -14.89
N ALA A 112 3.24 40.31 -13.63
CA ALA A 112 3.76 41.22 -12.60
C ALA A 112 5.14 41.76 -12.93
N PHE A 113 6.04 40.88 -13.39
CA PHE A 113 7.36 41.26 -13.83
C PHE A 113 7.34 42.26 -15.02
N LEU A 114 6.51 42.01 -16.00
CA LEU A 114 6.34 42.91 -17.15
C LEU A 114 5.73 44.25 -16.76
N ALA A 115 4.79 44.28 -15.81
CA ALA A 115 4.18 45.50 -15.31
C ALA A 115 5.20 46.39 -14.56
N GLU A 116 6.04 45.73 -13.74
CA GLU A 116 7.09 46.44 -12.97
C GLU A 116 8.19 47.02 -13.90
N ASN A 117 8.48 46.37 -15.00
CA ASN A 117 9.55 46.82 -15.93
C ASN A 117 9.03 47.63 -17.13
N LYS A 118 7.75 47.97 -17.21
CA LYS A 118 7.18 48.75 -18.31
C LYS A 118 7.64 50.20 -18.37
N GLY A 119 8.39 50.68 -17.38
CA GLY A 119 8.87 52.08 -17.27
C GLY A 119 10.38 52.22 -17.25
N LYS A 120 11.12 51.17 -17.43
CA LYS A 120 12.58 51.16 -17.55
C LYS A 120 12.97 50.93 -19.00
#